data_09e3e1ef4b20715d203b52e648e3983a
#
_entry.id   09e3e1ef4b20715d203b52e648e3983a
#
_cell.length_a   1.000
_cell.length_b   1.000
_cell.length_c   1.000
_cell.angle_alpha   90.00
_cell.angle_beta   90.00
_cell.angle_gamma   90.00
#
_symmetry.space_group_name_H-M   'P 1'
#
loop_
_entity.id
_entity.type
_entity.pdbx_description
1 polymer ?
#
loop_
_entity_poly.entity_id
_entity_poly.type
_entity_poly.pdbx_seq_one_letter_code
_entity_poly.pdbx_strand_id
1 'polypeptide(L)'
;MAKVLISENMNPIAEQVLREAGHEVVKMPAMDPEMLREYIRDCDAVVNRILPIDRAMMESNPNLKIISKHGVGLDNYDLPAAKELGIAVTCTPGCNAQSVAEHSLALMMASARNLKAVAGGYETIGWDAKKRGDGVELWGKTLGVIGCGDIGSRVARMCANGFAMRVLVYDPYISKVPDGCQLVGSLEEVLAQADFITIHCFLSEETRHLIGAKEFAAMKKGVIFINCARGPIVDENALVEAVRSGHLGAAAVDVTETEPLPQDHPLFSFPNVIVTPHFAAQSREASYNVARTAAENVVHFFSDGKVVGRVV
;
A
#
# COMPACT_ATOMS: atom_id res chain seq x y z
N MET A 1 27.67 20.04 2.80
CA MET A 1 26.40 20.67 2.31
C MET A 1 26.07 20.02 0.98
N ALA A 2 24.88 19.49 0.82
CA ALA A 2 24.40 18.87 -0.41
C ALA A 2 23.15 19.64 -0.90
N LYS A 3 22.90 19.63 -2.21
CA LYS A 3 21.69 20.14 -2.83
C LYS A 3 20.66 19.03 -2.93
N VAL A 4 19.53 19.17 -2.25
CA VAL A 4 18.51 18.14 -2.09
C VAL A 4 17.21 18.57 -2.77
N LEU A 5 16.75 17.77 -3.72
CA LEU A 5 15.47 17.95 -4.37
C LEU A 5 14.36 17.27 -3.58
N ILE A 6 13.28 18.00 -3.29
CA ILE A 6 11.98 17.44 -2.88
C ILE A 6 11.07 17.49 -4.10
N SER A 7 10.80 16.33 -4.68
CA SER A 7 10.12 16.22 -5.98
C SER A 7 8.61 16.42 -5.92
N GLU A 8 8.01 16.33 -4.74
CA GLU A 8 6.57 16.35 -4.59
C GLU A 8 6.17 17.03 -3.28
N ASN A 9 4.91 17.45 -3.19
CA ASN A 9 4.39 17.99 -1.93
C ASN A 9 4.33 16.87 -0.87
N MET A 10 4.98 17.11 0.26
CA MET A 10 5.02 16.20 1.41
C MET A 10 5.01 17.00 2.71
N ASN A 11 4.99 16.30 3.85
CA ASN A 11 4.98 16.97 5.15
C ASN A 11 6.19 17.93 5.29
N PRO A 12 5.97 19.19 5.74
CA PRO A 12 7.02 20.20 5.87
C PRO A 12 8.22 19.79 6.72
N ILE A 13 8.07 18.78 7.57
CA ILE A 13 9.17 18.25 8.40
C ILE A 13 10.35 17.77 7.54
N ALA A 14 10.12 17.28 6.32
CA ALA A 14 11.22 16.87 5.44
C ALA A 14 12.13 18.06 5.09
N GLU A 15 11.54 19.18 4.67
CA GLU A 15 12.31 20.40 4.38
C GLU A 15 13.02 20.93 5.62
N GLN A 16 12.33 20.93 6.77
CA GLN A 16 12.90 21.40 8.03
C GLN A 16 14.14 20.59 8.42
N VAL A 17 14.06 19.26 8.44
CA VAL A 17 15.17 18.36 8.78
C VAL A 17 16.38 18.58 7.88
N LEU A 18 16.15 18.71 6.57
CA LEU A 18 17.23 18.93 5.60
C LEU A 18 17.91 20.28 5.80
N ARG A 19 17.15 21.37 6.00
CA ARG A 19 17.70 22.72 6.22
C ARG A 19 18.41 22.84 7.57
N GLU A 20 17.89 22.24 8.62
CA GLU A 20 18.54 22.21 9.94
C GLU A 20 19.88 21.48 9.89
N ALA A 21 20.02 20.47 9.02
CA ALA A 21 21.29 19.79 8.77
C ALA A 21 22.23 20.54 7.83
N GLY A 22 21.86 21.75 7.37
CA GLY A 22 22.72 22.61 6.54
C GLY A 22 22.71 22.26 5.06
N HIS A 23 21.71 21.52 4.57
CA HIS A 23 21.55 21.25 3.14
C HIS A 23 20.79 22.36 2.41
N GLU A 24 21.09 22.56 1.14
CA GLU A 24 20.29 23.38 0.24
C GLU A 24 19.05 22.56 -0.19
N VAL A 25 17.86 23.09 -0.02
CA VAL A 25 16.61 22.40 -0.38
C VAL A 25 15.93 23.11 -1.54
N VAL A 26 15.71 22.37 -2.62
CA VAL A 26 14.95 22.77 -3.80
C VAL A 26 13.64 21.99 -3.82
N LYS A 27 12.53 22.65 -4.12
CA LYS A 27 11.22 22.02 -4.23
C LYS A 27 10.66 22.20 -5.62
N MET A 28 10.12 21.14 -6.19
CA MET A 28 9.36 21.25 -7.43
C MET A 28 8.01 21.97 -7.14
N PRO A 29 7.59 22.88 -8.00
CA PRO A 29 6.32 23.60 -7.84
C PRO A 29 5.09 22.73 -8.16
N ALA A 30 5.26 21.68 -8.96
CA ALA A 30 4.19 20.75 -9.35
C ALA A 30 4.71 19.32 -9.46
N MET A 31 3.82 18.35 -9.32
CA MET A 31 4.10 16.93 -9.53
C MET A 31 4.02 16.62 -11.04
N ASP A 32 5.16 16.68 -11.71
CA ASP A 32 5.28 16.52 -13.15
C ASP A 32 6.55 15.72 -13.50
N PRO A 33 6.46 14.61 -14.28
CA PRO A 33 7.62 13.80 -14.64
C PRO A 33 8.65 14.53 -15.49
N GLU A 34 8.24 15.42 -16.41
CA GLU A 34 9.19 16.17 -17.24
C GLU A 34 9.93 17.22 -16.42
N MET A 35 9.21 17.87 -15.50
CA MET A 35 9.83 18.77 -14.53
C MET A 35 10.84 18.04 -13.65
N LEU A 36 10.53 16.82 -13.21
CA LEU A 36 11.49 15.99 -12.45
C LEU A 36 12.76 15.74 -13.28
N ARG A 37 12.66 15.47 -14.58
CA ARG A 37 13.81 15.30 -15.48
C ARG A 37 14.71 16.53 -15.53
N GLU A 38 14.16 17.70 -15.44
CA GLU A 38 14.93 18.94 -15.42
C GLU A 38 15.61 19.17 -14.06
N TYR A 39 14.84 19.06 -12.99
CA TYR A 39 15.31 19.36 -11.64
C TYR A 39 16.34 18.36 -11.11
N ILE A 40 16.23 17.08 -11.48
CA ILE A 40 17.14 16.03 -11.01
C ILE A 40 18.58 16.22 -11.51
N ARG A 41 18.77 16.93 -12.62
CA ARG A 41 20.09 17.13 -13.26
C ARG A 41 21.08 17.92 -12.40
N ASP A 42 20.61 18.66 -11.43
CA ASP A 42 21.41 19.58 -10.63
C ASP A 42 21.13 19.41 -9.13
N CYS A 43 21.19 18.16 -8.64
CA CYS A 43 21.07 17.86 -7.22
C CYS A 43 21.95 16.68 -6.80
N ASP A 44 22.35 16.65 -5.53
CA ASP A 44 23.13 15.55 -4.95
C ASP A 44 22.23 14.44 -4.42
N ALA A 45 20.99 14.78 -4.05
CA ALA A 45 20.02 13.86 -3.49
C ALA A 45 18.57 14.21 -3.91
N VAL A 46 17.72 13.20 -3.93
CA VAL A 46 16.27 13.37 -4.18
C VAL A 46 15.48 12.71 -3.07
N VAL A 47 14.54 13.44 -2.47
CA VAL A 47 13.44 12.87 -1.68
C VAL A 47 12.21 12.79 -2.60
N ASN A 48 11.79 11.57 -2.93
CA ASN A 48 10.77 11.32 -3.97
C ASN A 48 9.68 10.38 -3.46
N ARG A 49 8.44 10.57 -3.94
CA ARG A 49 7.29 9.79 -3.48
C ARG A 49 6.72 8.87 -4.58
N ILE A 50 6.11 9.45 -5.61
CA ILE A 50 5.32 8.70 -6.62
C ILE A 50 5.98 8.76 -7.99
N LEU A 51 6.58 9.90 -8.35
CA LEU A 51 7.13 10.10 -9.68
C LEU A 51 8.19 9.03 -10.03
N PRO A 52 8.16 8.49 -11.25
CA PRO A 52 9.16 7.50 -11.67
C PRO A 52 10.54 8.14 -11.83
N ILE A 53 11.57 7.40 -11.43
CA ILE A 53 12.97 7.74 -11.70
C ILE A 53 13.60 6.59 -12.47
N ASP A 54 13.75 6.79 -13.76
CA ASP A 54 14.30 5.81 -14.69
C ASP A 54 15.84 5.94 -14.85
N ARG A 55 16.45 4.99 -15.58
CA ARG A 55 17.88 4.99 -15.91
C ARG A 55 18.32 6.31 -16.53
N ALA A 56 17.58 6.81 -17.51
CA ALA A 56 17.97 8.01 -18.25
C ALA A 56 18.02 9.27 -17.35
N MET A 57 17.09 9.35 -16.36
CA MET A 57 17.14 10.40 -15.34
C MET A 57 18.39 10.28 -14.48
N MET A 58 18.74 9.08 -14.02
CA MET A 58 19.91 8.84 -13.20
C MET A 58 21.22 9.15 -13.96
N GLU A 59 21.34 8.70 -15.20
CA GLU A 59 22.48 8.95 -16.07
C GLU A 59 22.64 10.43 -16.43
N SER A 60 21.56 11.21 -16.43
CA SER A 60 21.61 12.64 -16.72
C SER A 60 22.30 13.46 -15.62
N ASN A 61 22.54 12.88 -14.44
CA ASN A 61 23.20 13.54 -13.32
C ASN A 61 24.26 12.65 -12.65
N PRO A 62 25.54 12.79 -13.03
CA PRO A 62 26.64 12.03 -12.43
C PRO A 62 26.93 12.39 -10.96
N ASN A 63 26.32 13.48 -10.45
CA ASN A 63 26.48 13.92 -9.06
C ASN A 63 25.41 13.35 -8.13
N LEU A 64 24.35 12.74 -8.66
CA LEU A 64 23.29 12.13 -7.84
C LEU A 64 23.87 10.97 -7.01
N LYS A 65 23.74 11.05 -5.69
CA LYS A 65 24.31 10.08 -4.75
C LYS A 65 23.25 9.20 -4.08
N ILE A 66 22.05 9.76 -3.82
CA ILE A 66 21.02 9.07 -3.10
C ILE A 66 19.62 9.47 -3.60
N ILE A 67 18.75 8.47 -3.75
CA ILE A 67 17.31 8.60 -3.91
C ILE A 67 16.66 8.08 -2.63
N SER A 68 16.06 8.97 -1.85
CA SER A 68 15.36 8.62 -0.62
C SER A 68 13.87 8.55 -0.88
N LYS A 69 13.31 7.35 -0.83
CA LYS A 69 11.88 7.09 -1.02
C LYS A 69 11.06 7.59 0.15
N HIS A 70 10.11 8.47 -0.12
CA HIS A 70 9.02 8.78 0.80
C HIS A 70 7.97 7.65 0.72
N GLY A 71 8.18 6.56 1.45
CA GLY A 71 7.35 5.36 1.41
C GLY A 71 8.17 4.06 1.36
N VAL A 72 7.51 2.95 1.12
CA VAL A 72 8.13 1.61 1.16
C VAL A 72 8.26 0.98 -0.24
N GLY A 73 7.25 1.14 -1.09
CA GLY A 73 7.23 0.56 -2.44
C GLY A 73 8.23 1.25 -3.37
N LEU A 74 8.99 0.48 -4.13
CA LEU A 74 10.06 0.94 -5.01
C LEU A 74 9.78 0.66 -6.48
N ASP A 75 8.55 0.33 -6.79
CA ASP A 75 8.09 -0.09 -8.12
C ASP A 75 8.28 0.98 -9.21
N ASN A 76 8.46 2.24 -8.78
CA ASN A 76 8.67 3.40 -9.64
C ASN A 76 10.15 3.74 -9.89
N TYR A 77 11.10 2.89 -9.46
CA TYR A 77 12.53 3.13 -9.65
C TYR A 77 13.22 1.99 -10.42
N ASP A 78 14.16 2.34 -11.30
CA ASP A 78 15.07 1.39 -11.93
C ASP A 78 16.21 1.04 -10.94
N LEU A 79 15.94 0.08 -10.05
CA LEU A 79 16.90 -0.36 -9.03
C LEU A 79 18.18 -0.97 -9.63
N PRO A 80 18.13 -1.78 -10.73
CA PRO A 80 19.32 -2.23 -11.42
C PRO A 80 20.20 -1.08 -11.90
N ALA A 81 19.62 -0.05 -12.51
CA ALA A 81 20.34 1.13 -12.95
C ALA A 81 20.99 1.89 -11.79
N ALA A 82 20.23 2.09 -10.69
CA ALA A 82 20.77 2.75 -9.50
C ALA A 82 21.99 2.02 -8.95
N LYS A 83 21.96 0.69 -8.91
CA LYS A 83 23.08 -0.15 -8.47
C LYS A 83 24.29 -0.02 -9.37
N GLU A 84 24.11 -0.09 -10.69
CA GLU A 84 25.21 0.07 -11.67
C GLU A 84 25.85 1.45 -11.60
N LEU A 85 25.06 2.49 -11.40
CA LEU A 85 25.51 3.88 -11.31
C LEU A 85 26.04 4.26 -9.91
N GLY A 86 25.96 3.35 -8.94
CA GLY A 86 26.44 3.60 -7.57
C GLY A 86 25.56 4.60 -6.79
N ILE A 87 24.29 4.75 -7.19
CA ILE A 87 23.31 5.61 -6.52
C ILE A 87 22.62 4.81 -5.41
N ALA A 88 22.74 5.29 -4.17
CA ALA A 88 22.03 4.68 -3.05
C ALA A 88 20.54 4.88 -3.17
N VAL A 89 19.74 3.84 -2.91
CA VAL A 89 18.28 3.94 -2.81
C VAL A 89 17.86 3.49 -1.41
N THR A 90 17.07 4.32 -0.74
CA THR A 90 16.52 4.03 0.60
C THR A 90 15.03 4.13 0.60
N CYS A 91 14.35 3.42 1.51
CA CYS A 91 12.92 3.55 1.78
C CYS A 91 12.67 3.79 3.28
N THR A 92 11.40 3.89 3.68
CA THR A 92 11.01 4.18 5.07
C THR A 92 10.19 3.03 5.67
N PRO A 93 10.81 1.86 5.95
CA PRO A 93 10.10 0.69 6.41
C PRO A 93 9.40 0.94 7.74
N GLY A 94 8.18 0.42 7.89
CA GLY A 94 7.38 0.52 9.11
C GLY A 94 6.73 1.88 9.39
N CYS A 95 7.17 2.97 8.74
CA CYS A 95 6.71 4.33 9.07
C CYS A 95 5.22 4.58 8.81
N ASN A 96 4.61 3.86 7.88
CA ASN A 96 3.18 3.95 7.55
C ASN A 96 2.40 2.67 7.89
N ALA A 97 3.05 1.65 8.44
CA ALA A 97 2.47 0.32 8.58
C ALA A 97 1.21 0.31 9.46
N GLN A 98 1.18 1.12 10.52
CA GLN A 98 0.01 1.23 11.38
C GLN A 98 -1.18 1.84 10.62
N SER A 99 -0.95 2.91 9.87
CA SER A 99 -2.01 3.58 9.10
C SER A 99 -2.63 2.66 8.05
N VAL A 100 -1.79 1.92 7.31
CA VAL A 100 -2.27 0.96 6.31
C VAL A 100 -3.04 -0.18 6.97
N ALA A 101 -2.58 -0.67 8.12
CA ALA A 101 -3.28 -1.72 8.85
C ALA A 101 -4.65 -1.25 9.35
N GLU A 102 -4.74 -0.04 9.90
CA GLU A 102 -6.01 0.56 10.33
C GLU A 102 -6.95 0.83 9.15
N HIS A 103 -6.43 1.30 8.03
CA HIS A 103 -7.23 1.49 6.82
C HIS A 103 -7.78 0.17 6.29
N SER A 104 -6.97 -0.89 6.26
CA SER A 104 -7.42 -2.24 5.86
C SER A 104 -8.55 -2.75 6.77
N LEU A 105 -8.43 -2.52 8.08
CA LEU A 105 -9.48 -2.86 9.03
C LEU A 105 -10.74 -2.00 8.83
N ALA A 106 -10.59 -0.70 8.58
CA ALA A 106 -11.71 0.19 8.29
C ALA A 106 -12.46 -0.24 7.03
N LEU A 107 -11.75 -0.59 5.95
CA LEU A 107 -12.35 -1.12 4.72
C LEU A 107 -13.05 -2.47 4.97
N MET A 108 -12.45 -3.35 5.76
CA MET A 108 -13.04 -4.63 6.16
C MET A 108 -14.37 -4.42 6.89
N MET A 109 -14.40 -3.54 7.89
CA MET A 109 -15.60 -3.21 8.64
C MET A 109 -16.67 -2.52 7.78
N ALA A 110 -16.25 -1.58 6.93
CA ALA A 110 -17.16 -0.89 6.01
C ALA A 110 -17.80 -1.85 5.01
N SER A 111 -17.02 -2.79 4.47
CA SER A 111 -17.51 -3.85 3.56
C SER A 111 -18.44 -4.83 4.28
N ALA A 112 -18.05 -5.29 5.47
CA ALA A 112 -18.84 -6.19 6.28
C ALA A 112 -20.23 -5.61 6.64
N ARG A 113 -20.35 -4.30 6.78
CA ARG A 113 -21.58 -3.59 7.15
C ARG A 113 -22.26 -2.90 5.98
N ASN A 114 -21.85 -3.16 4.73
CA ASN A 114 -22.41 -2.54 3.51
C ASN A 114 -22.47 -1.00 3.58
N LEU A 115 -21.49 -0.35 4.24
CA LEU A 115 -21.58 1.08 4.58
C LEU A 115 -21.70 1.96 3.34
N LYS A 116 -20.99 1.64 2.23
CA LYS A 116 -21.11 2.38 0.96
C LYS A 116 -22.53 2.40 0.45
N ALA A 117 -23.18 1.24 0.37
CA ALA A 117 -24.52 1.10 -0.16
C ALA A 117 -25.58 1.75 0.77
N VAL A 118 -25.43 1.56 2.08
CA VAL A 118 -26.40 2.06 3.07
C VAL A 118 -26.27 3.57 3.23
N ALA A 119 -25.07 4.11 3.40
CA ALA A 119 -24.86 5.55 3.58
C ALA A 119 -25.24 6.34 2.32
N GLY A 120 -24.72 5.97 1.15
CA GLY A 120 -25.08 6.62 -0.11
C GLY A 120 -26.57 6.41 -0.49
N GLY A 121 -27.13 5.27 -0.09
CA GLY A 121 -28.58 5.04 -0.22
C GLY A 121 -29.41 5.97 0.65
N TYR A 122 -28.99 6.23 1.89
CA TYR A 122 -29.72 7.12 2.80
C TYR A 122 -29.87 8.53 2.25
N GLU A 123 -28.82 9.03 1.57
CA GLU A 123 -28.85 10.36 0.92
C GLU A 123 -29.86 10.44 -0.25
N THR A 124 -30.15 9.31 -0.91
CA THR A 124 -30.96 9.26 -2.15
C THR A 124 -32.39 8.75 -1.94
N ILE A 125 -32.57 7.74 -1.09
CA ILE A 125 -33.86 7.09 -0.85
C ILE A 125 -34.30 7.11 0.63
N GLY A 126 -33.58 7.84 1.48
CA GLY A 126 -33.92 8.02 2.89
C GLY A 126 -33.93 6.71 3.67
N TRP A 127 -34.91 6.55 4.56
CA TRP A 127 -35.01 5.43 5.51
C TRP A 127 -35.03 4.05 4.87
N ASP A 128 -35.47 3.95 3.62
CA ASP A 128 -35.52 2.67 2.89
C ASP A 128 -34.13 2.11 2.55
N ALA A 129 -33.07 2.92 2.68
CA ALA A 129 -31.70 2.46 2.49
C ALA A 129 -31.30 1.32 3.43
N LYS A 130 -31.95 1.20 4.60
CA LYS A 130 -31.72 0.07 5.53
C LYS A 130 -32.05 -1.31 4.92
N LYS A 131 -32.82 -1.34 3.82
CA LYS A 131 -33.16 -2.56 3.07
C LYS A 131 -32.06 -2.96 2.06
N ARG A 132 -30.96 -2.20 1.96
CA ARG A 132 -29.88 -2.46 0.99
C ARG A 132 -28.94 -3.60 1.38
N GLY A 133 -29.35 -4.43 2.29
CA GLY A 133 -28.72 -5.69 2.66
C GLY A 133 -28.27 -5.73 4.12
N ASP A 134 -28.26 -6.95 4.62
CA ASP A 134 -27.78 -7.25 5.96
C ASP A 134 -26.25 -7.26 5.96
N GLY A 135 -25.66 -6.71 7.01
CA GLY A 135 -24.22 -6.83 7.26
C GLY A 135 -23.86 -8.14 7.94
N VAL A 136 -22.59 -8.45 7.96
CA VAL A 136 -22.01 -9.56 8.73
C VAL A 136 -21.15 -9.02 9.87
N GLU A 137 -21.02 -9.79 10.95
CA GLU A 137 -20.12 -9.48 12.05
C GLU A 137 -18.73 -10.07 11.77
N LEU A 138 -17.69 -9.39 12.25
CA LEU A 138 -16.31 -9.90 12.22
C LEU A 138 -16.11 -10.92 13.37
N TRP A 139 -16.83 -10.77 14.48
CA TRP A 139 -16.69 -11.56 15.68
C TRP A 139 -16.75 -13.07 15.38
N GLY A 140 -15.70 -13.77 15.81
CA GLY A 140 -15.59 -15.23 15.67
C GLY A 140 -15.47 -15.75 14.24
N LYS A 141 -15.36 -14.88 13.23
CA LYS A 141 -15.13 -15.28 11.83
C LYS A 141 -13.67 -15.61 11.58
N THR A 142 -13.42 -16.23 10.43
CA THR A 142 -12.05 -16.55 10.00
C THR A 142 -11.51 -15.45 9.08
N LEU A 143 -10.36 -14.89 9.44
CA LEU A 143 -9.59 -13.98 8.60
C LEU A 143 -8.42 -14.72 7.95
N GLY A 144 -8.27 -14.61 6.65
CA GLY A 144 -7.08 -14.99 5.90
C GLY A 144 -6.18 -13.78 5.68
N VAL A 145 -4.94 -13.86 6.11
CA VAL A 145 -3.90 -12.83 5.89
C VAL A 145 -2.85 -13.39 4.93
N ILE A 146 -2.71 -12.78 3.76
CA ILE A 146 -1.74 -13.16 2.73
C ILE A 146 -0.58 -12.17 2.77
N GLY A 147 0.58 -12.61 3.27
CA GLY A 147 1.71 -11.76 3.62
C GLY A 147 1.62 -11.21 5.05
N CYS A 148 2.62 -11.46 5.89
CA CYS A 148 2.60 -11.11 7.31
C CYS A 148 3.85 -10.33 7.73
N GLY A 149 4.24 -9.36 6.91
CA GLY A 149 5.25 -8.37 7.24
C GLY A 149 4.73 -7.33 8.25
N ASP A 150 5.28 -6.11 8.20
CA ASP A 150 4.94 -5.01 9.13
C ASP A 150 3.43 -4.69 9.17
N ILE A 151 2.76 -4.71 8.03
CA ILE A 151 1.32 -4.38 7.92
C ILE A 151 0.48 -5.60 8.29
N GLY A 152 0.69 -6.74 7.62
CA GLY A 152 -0.13 -7.93 7.81
C GLY A 152 -0.12 -8.44 9.26
N SER A 153 1.03 -8.36 9.95
CA SER A 153 1.14 -8.74 11.36
C SER A 153 0.32 -7.83 12.29
N ARG A 154 0.20 -6.53 11.97
CA ARG A 154 -0.65 -5.58 12.73
C ARG A 154 -2.12 -5.88 12.51
N VAL A 155 -2.56 -6.10 11.25
CA VAL A 155 -3.94 -6.49 10.93
C VAL A 155 -4.29 -7.80 11.63
N ALA A 156 -3.44 -8.81 11.52
CA ALA A 156 -3.63 -10.11 12.16
C ALA A 156 -3.84 -9.97 13.67
N ARG A 157 -2.97 -9.21 14.35
CA ARG A 157 -3.05 -8.95 15.79
C ARG A 157 -4.32 -8.19 16.18
N MET A 158 -4.68 -7.13 15.44
CA MET A 158 -5.90 -6.36 15.71
C MET A 158 -7.15 -7.21 15.56
N CYS A 159 -7.22 -8.06 14.54
CA CYS A 159 -8.36 -8.91 14.30
C CYS A 159 -8.47 -10.07 15.31
N ALA A 160 -7.37 -10.72 15.66
CA ALA A 160 -7.36 -11.78 16.66
C ALA A 160 -7.77 -11.25 18.04
N ASN A 161 -7.20 -10.15 18.48
CA ASN A 161 -7.41 -9.64 19.84
C ASN A 161 -8.65 -8.76 19.98
N GLY A 162 -9.01 -7.98 18.93
CA GLY A 162 -10.13 -7.04 18.99
C GLY A 162 -11.48 -7.66 18.63
N PHE A 163 -11.49 -8.63 17.72
CA PHE A 163 -12.72 -9.24 17.19
C PHE A 163 -12.81 -10.75 17.43
N ALA A 164 -11.91 -11.31 18.23
CA ALA A 164 -11.83 -12.76 18.47
C ALA A 164 -11.91 -13.59 17.18
N MET A 165 -11.34 -13.06 16.08
CA MET A 165 -11.29 -13.78 14.81
C MET A 165 -10.29 -14.93 14.88
N ARG A 166 -10.61 -16.03 14.23
CA ARG A 166 -9.60 -17.05 13.89
C ARG A 166 -8.76 -16.52 12.74
N VAL A 167 -7.47 -16.25 12.97
CA VAL A 167 -6.60 -15.66 11.96
C VAL A 167 -5.68 -16.73 11.37
N LEU A 168 -5.82 -16.99 10.07
CA LEU A 168 -4.96 -17.85 9.27
C LEU A 168 -4.00 -16.97 8.48
N VAL A 169 -2.71 -17.24 8.60
CA VAL A 169 -1.65 -16.47 7.93
C VAL A 169 -0.94 -17.38 6.93
N TYR A 170 -0.85 -16.91 5.68
CA TYR A 170 0.03 -17.50 4.68
C TYR A 170 1.13 -16.52 4.32
N ASP A 171 2.36 -16.92 4.56
CA ASP A 171 3.56 -16.19 4.15
C ASP A 171 4.71 -17.22 4.05
N PRO A 172 5.26 -17.49 2.85
CA PRO A 172 6.26 -18.54 2.67
C PRO A 172 7.64 -18.19 3.25
N TYR A 173 7.85 -16.94 3.67
CA TYR A 173 9.16 -16.44 4.12
C TYR A 173 9.30 -16.31 5.64
N ILE A 174 8.24 -16.57 6.39
CA ILE A 174 8.26 -16.44 7.85
C ILE A 174 8.06 -17.78 8.54
N SER A 175 8.55 -17.90 9.76
CA SER A 175 8.38 -19.08 10.62
C SER A 175 7.56 -18.79 11.88
N LYS A 176 7.17 -17.53 12.10
CA LYS A 176 6.42 -17.09 13.28
C LYS A 176 5.35 -16.09 12.90
N VAL A 177 4.22 -16.16 13.57
CA VAL A 177 3.09 -15.24 13.44
C VAL A 177 2.77 -14.59 14.79
N PRO A 178 2.00 -13.50 14.84
CA PRO A 178 1.54 -12.92 16.09
C PRO A 178 0.76 -13.91 16.95
N ASP A 179 0.80 -13.73 18.27
CA ASP A 179 0.05 -14.55 19.21
C ASP A 179 -1.45 -14.55 18.88
N GLY A 180 -2.09 -15.71 18.98
CA GLY A 180 -3.48 -15.91 18.61
C GLY A 180 -3.73 -16.14 17.11
N CYS A 181 -2.67 -16.12 16.28
CA CYS A 181 -2.75 -16.39 14.85
C CYS A 181 -2.14 -17.77 14.52
N GLN A 182 -2.55 -18.35 13.40
CA GLN A 182 -2.08 -19.65 12.92
C GLN A 182 -1.36 -19.48 11.58
N LEU A 183 -0.08 -19.88 11.51
CA LEU A 183 0.63 -20.01 10.23
C LEU A 183 0.12 -21.27 9.53
N VAL A 184 -0.24 -21.18 8.25
CA VAL A 184 -0.68 -22.31 7.43
C VAL A 184 0.32 -22.58 6.31
N GLY A 185 0.28 -23.81 5.80
CA GLY A 185 1.30 -24.30 4.85
C GLY A 185 1.07 -23.88 3.42
N SER A 186 -0.14 -23.47 3.05
CA SER A 186 -0.46 -23.11 1.67
C SER A 186 -1.49 -21.99 1.57
N LEU A 187 -1.51 -21.33 0.40
CA LEU A 187 -2.50 -20.31 0.06
C LEU A 187 -3.91 -20.92 0.02
N GLU A 188 -4.04 -22.12 -0.54
CA GLU A 188 -5.31 -22.84 -0.66
C GLU A 188 -5.98 -23.07 0.69
N GLU A 189 -5.20 -23.32 1.75
CA GLU A 189 -5.75 -23.46 3.10
C GLU A 189 -6.41 -22.18 3.59
N VAL A 190 -5.84 -21.01 3.27
CA VAL A 190 -6.43 -19.70 3.57
C VAL A 190 -7.72 -19.52 2.77
N LEU A 191 -7.65 -19.69 1.44
CA LEU A 191 -8.76 -19.43 0.53
C LEU A 191 -10.00 -20.26 0.90
N ALA A 192 -9.81 -21.55 1.19
CA ALA A 192 -10.93 -22.46 1.50
C ALA A 192 -11.61 -22.18 2.85
N GLN A 193 -10.91 -21.56 3.81
CA GLN A 193 -11.42 -21.44 5.17
C GLN A 193 -11.80 -20.01 5.58
N ALA A 194 -11.30 -18.99 4.90
CA ALA A 194 -11.49 -17.60 5.29
C ALA A 194 -12.90 -17.07 4.94
N ASP A 195 -13.47 -16.30 5.85
CA ASP A 195 -14.68 -15.48 5.64
C ASP A 195 -14.30 -14.07 5.18
N PHE A 196 -13.07 -13.63 5.53
CA PHE A 196 -12.44 -12.40 5.13
C PHE A 196 -11.03 -12.70 4.64
N ILE A 197 -10.58 -12.05 3.56
CA ILE A 197 -9.23 -12.20 3.04
C ILE A 197 -8.62 -10.81 2.85
N THR A 198 -7.39 -10.62 3.33
CA THR A 198 -6.65 -9.37 3.18
C THR A 198 -5.22 -9.62 2.69
N ILE A 199 -4.77 -8.80 1.73
CA ILE A 199 -3.47 -8.96 1.08
C ILE A 199 -2.49 -7.92 1.60
N HIS A 200 -1.28 -8.37 1.99
CA HIS A 200 -0.19 -7.54 2.51
C HIS A 200 1.19 -8.02 2.05
N CYS A 201 1.28 -8.84 0.99
CA CYS A 201 2.54 -9.24 0.38
C CYS A 201 3.08 -8.16 -0.57
N PHE A 202 4.39 -8.23 -0.88
CA PHE A 202 5.00 -7.38 -1.89
C PHE A 202 4.62 -7.82 -3.30
N LEU A 203 4.65 -6.88 -4.26
CA LEU A 203 4.57 -7.20 -5.68
C LEU A 203 5.94 -7.71 -6.16
N SER A 204 5.94 -8.89 -6.75
CA SER A 204 7.07 -9.52 -7.44
C SER A 204 6.55 -10.33 -8.63
N GLU A 205 7.42 -10.92 -9.40
CA GLU A 205 7.01 -11.86 -10.46
C GLU A 205 6.20 -13.04 -9.90
N GLU A 206 6.52 -13.50 -8.68
CA GLU A 206 5.82 -14.62 -8.03
C GLU A 206 4.44 -14.24 -7.50
N THR A 207 4.25 -12.97 -7.14
CA THR A 207 2.98 -12.48 -6.55
C THR A 207 2.12 -11.72 -7.56
N ARG A 208 2.60 -11.47 -8.77
CA ARG A 208 1.80 -10.91 -9.85
C ARG A 208 0.66 -11.84 -10.22
N HIS A 209 -0.58 -11.33 -10.16
CA HIS A 209 -1.81 -12.11 -10.36
C HIS A 209 -1.88 -13.38 -9.49
N LEU A 210 -1.29 -13.30 -8.28
CA LEU A 210 -1.38 -14.37 -7.28
C LEU A 210 -2.84 -14.75 -6.98
N ILE A 211 -3.73 -13.77 -7.06
CA ILE A 211 -5.18 -13.96 -6.90
C ILE A 211 -5.85 -13.73 -8.26
N GLY A 212 -6.13 -14.81 -8.93
CA GLY A 212 -6.85 -14.84 -10.20
C GLY A 212 -8.19 -15.57 -10.10
N ALA A 213 -8.77 -15.92 -11.25
CA ALA A 213 -10.08 -16.56 -11.32
C ALA A 213 -10.13 -17.88 -10.55
N LYS A 214 -9.05 -18.68 -10.59
CA LYS A 214 -8.94 -19.96 -9.87
C LYS A 214 -8.95 -19.75 -8.36
N GLU A 215 -8.20 -18.77 -7.88
CA GLU A 215 -8.11 -18.45 -6.45
C GLU A 215 -9.42 -17.88 -5.95
N PHE A 216 -10.08 -16.97 -6.67
CA PHE A 216 -11.43 -16.51 -6.33
C PHE A 216 -12.42 -17.67 -6.26
N ALA A 217 -12.40 -18.58 -7.22
CA ALA A 217 -13.30 -19.76 -7.22
C ALA A 217 -13.04 -20.71 -6.04
N ALA A 218 -11.80 -20.76 -5.52
CA ALA A 218 -11.45 -21.56 -4.34
C ALA A 218 -11.86 -20.93 -3.00
N MET A 219 -12.24 -19.64 -3.00
CA MET A 219 -12.72 -18.95 -1.81
C MET A 219 -14.14 -19.40 -1.43
N LYS A 220 -14.50 -19.19 -0.18
CA LYS A 220 -15.90 -19.37 0.24
C LYS A 220 -16.81 -18.41 -0.52
N LYS A 221 -18.01 -18.89 -0.89
CA LYS A 221 -19.04 -18.00 -1.40
C LYS A 221 -19.45 -16.98 -0.35
N GLY A 222 -19.49 -15.71 -0.73
CA GLY A 222 -19.81 -14.60 0.17
C GLY A 222 -18.60 -14.04 0.94
N VAL A 223 -17.38 -14.48 0.64
CA VAL A 223 -16.17 -13.95 1.24
C VAL A 223 -16.03 -12.45 0.98
N ILE A 224 -15.43 -11.74 1.94
CA ILE A 224 -15.11 -10.31 1.82
C ILE A 224 -13.61 -10.18 1.56
N PHE A 225 -13.28 -9.50 0.46
CA PHE A 225 -11.92 -9.41 -0.05
C PHE A 225 -11.36 -8.00 0.06
N ILE A 226 -10.15 -7.85 0.63
CA ILE A 226 -9.48 -6.56 0.84
C ILE A 226 -8.08 -6.56 0.23
N ASN A 227 -7.76 -5.54 -0.59
CA ASN A 227 -6.41 -5.31 -1.10
C ASN A 227 -5.94 -3.89 -0.82
N CYS A 228 -4.99 -3.74 0.11
CA CYS A 228 -4.27 -2.50 0.39
C CYS A 228 -2.75 -2.68 0.15
N ALA A 229 -2.35 -3.67 -0.64
CA ALA A 229 -0.95 -3.95 -0.96
C ALA A 229 -0.53 -3.34 -2.30
N ARG A 230 -0.77 -4.06 -3.41
CA ARG A 230 -0.55 -3.60 -4.79
C ARG A 230 -1.63 -4.14 -5.71
N GLY A 231 -2.08 -3.33 -6.67
CA GLY A 231 -3.11 -3.71 -7.65
C GLY A 231 -2.74 -4.97 -8.43
N PRO A 232 -1.58 -5.05 -9.08
CA PRO A 232 -1.20 -6.18 -9.90
C PRO A 232 -0.97 -7.53 -9.18
N ILE A 233 -1.15 -7.60 -7.85
CA ILE A 233 -1.20 -8.88 -7.12
C ILE A 233 -2.50 -9.62 -7.43
N VAL A 234 -3.52 -8.88 -7.83
CA VAL A 234 -4.85 -9.38 -8.16
C VAL A 234 -5.08 -9.20 -9.65
N ASP A 235 -5.58 -10.21 -10.34
CA ASP A 235 -6.15 -10.06 -11.68
C ASP A 235 -7.46 -9.28 -11.54
N GLU A 236 -7.43 -8.02 -11.96
CA GLU A 236 -8.54 -7.08 -11.78
C GLU A 236 -9.79 -7.50 -12.57
N ASN A 237 -9.61 -8.14 -13.74
CA ASN A 237 -10.74 -8.70 -14.49
C ASN A 237 -11.39 -9.86 -13.74
N ALA A 238 -10.58 -10.75 -13.16
CA ALA A 238 -11.10 -11.85 -12.33
C ALA A 238 -11.83 -11.34 -11.09
N LEU A 239 -11.33 -10.27 -10.46
CA LEU A 239 -12.02 -9.60 -9.34
C LEU A 239 -13.40 -9.08 -9.76
N VAL A 240 -13.47 -8.36 -10.90
CA VAL A 240 -14.73 -7.84 -11.45
C VAL A 240 -15.73 -8.97 -11.67
N GLU A 241 -15.32 -10.10 -12.26
CA GLU A 241 -16.19 -11.25 -12.52
C GLU A 241 -16.62 -11.95 -11.22
N ALA A 242 -15.72 -12.08 -10.24
CA ALA A 242 -16.05 -12.67 -8.94
C ALA A 242 -17.08 -11.84 -8.15
N VAL A 243 -17.03 -10.50 -8.27
CA VAL A 243 -18.06 -9.62 -7.71
C VAL A 243 -19.36 -9.72 -8.51
N ARG A 244 -19.28 -9.66 -9.84
CA ARG A 244 -20.46 -9.69 -10.73
C ARG A 244 -21.28 -10.97 -10.59
N SER A 245 -20.61 -12.10 -10.44
CA SER A 245 -21.28 -13.40 -10.22
C SER A 245 -21.89 -13.55 -8.83
N GLY A 246 -21.62 -12.62 -7.90
CA GLY A 246 -22.01 -12.74 -6.49
C GLY A 246 -21.26 -13.84 -5.74
N HIS A 247 -20.10 -14.27 -6.24
CA HIS A 247 -19.22 -15.17 -5.51
C HIS A 247 -18.58 -14.46 -4.32
N LEU A 248 -18.05 -13.24 -4.55
CA LEU A 248 -17.64 -12.35 -3.45
C LEU A 248 -18.84 -11.64 -2.86
N GLY A 249 -18.96 -11.65 -1.54
CA GLY A 249 -19.97 -10.89 -0.80
C GLY A 249 -19.71 -9.38 -0.88
N ALA A 250 -18.45 -8.98 -0.78
CA ALA A 250 -17.98 -7.61 -0.97
C ALA A 250 -16.49 -7.59 -1.33
N ALA A 251 -16.03 -6.48 -1.87
CA ALA A 251 -14.61 -6.21 -2.04
C ALA A 251 -14.26 -4.77 -1.64
N ALA A 252 -13.03 -4.57 -1.15
CA ALA A 252 -12.47 -3.24 -0.94
C ALA A 252 -11.03 -3.20 -1.44
N VAL A 253 -10.73 -2.27 -2.33
CA VAL A 253 -9.42 -2.09 -2.92
C VAL A 253 -8.95 -0.65 -2.77
N ASP A 254 -7.78 -0.48 -2.19
CA ASP A 254 -7.11 0.82 -2.11
C ASP A 254 -6.15 1.02 -3.29
N VAL A 255 -5.84 -0.06 -3.99
CA VAL A 255 -4.89 -0.13 -5.09
C VAL A 255 -5.49 -0.91 -6.26
N THR A 256 -5.14 -0.51 -7.49
CA THR A 256 -5.65 -1.07 -8.75
C THR A 256 -4.51 -1.33 -9.72
N GLU A 257 -4.73 -2.13 -10.76
CA GLU A 257 -3.68 -2.43 -11.76
C GLU A 257 -3.22 -1.17 -12.49
N THR A 258 -4.17 -0.28 -12.77
CA THR A 258 -3.89 1.04 -13.35
C THR A 258 -4.27 2.11 -12.34
N GLU A 259 -3.33 2.98 -12.00
CA GLU A 259 -3.55 4.13 -11.11
C GLU A 259 -3.19 5.44 -11.82
N PRO A 260 -4.13 6.41 -11.91
CA PRO A 260 -5.50 6.39 -11.36
C PRO A 260 -6.44 5.47 -12.15
N LEU A 261 -7.39 4.83 -11.43
CA LEU A 261 -8.41 4.00 -12.03
C LEU A 261 -9.35 4.85 -12.90
N PRO A 262 -9.63 4.47 -14.18
CA PRO A 262 -10.58 5.19 -15.02
C PRO A 262 -11.97 5.33 -14.37
N GLN A 263 -12.63 6.47 -14.56
CA GLN A 263 -13.90 6.77 -13.88
C GLN A 263 -15.08 5.90 -14.33
N ASP A 264 -14.99 5.33 -15.52
CA ASP A 264 -15.97 4.39 -16.09
C ASP A 264 -15.68 2.93 -15.74
N HIS A 265 -14.69 2.68 -14.88
CA HIS A 265 -14.28 1.33 -14.52
C HIS A 265 -15.40 0.57 -13.80
N PRO A 266 -15.65 -0.73 -14.12
CA PRO A 266 -16.76 -1.53 -13.59
C PRO A 266 -16.81 -1.61 -12.06
N LEU A 267 -15.68 -1.57 -11.36
CA LEU A 267 -15.63 -1.62 -9.90
C LEU A 267 -16.43 -0.50 -9.22
N PHE A 268 -16.55 0.68 -9.87
CA PHE A 268 -17.35 1.77 -9.31
C PHE A 268 -18.87 1.53 -9.37
N SER A 269 -19.34 0.68 -10.29
CA SER A 269 -20.76 0.37 -10.47
C SER A 269 -21.32 -0.58 -9.40
N PHE A 270 -20.47 -1.32 -8.70
CA PHE A 270 -20.91 -2.28 -7.70
C PHE A 270 -21.17 -1.61 -6.34
N PRO A 271 -22.38 -1.77 -5.76
CA PRO A 271 -22.70 -1.17 -4.47
C PRO A 271 -21.94 -1.79 -3.29
N ASN A 272 -21.49 -3.04 -3.44
CA ASN A 272 -20.71 -3.81 -2.46
C ASN A 272 -19.19 -3.75 -2.68
N VAL A 273 -18.72 -2.85 -3.57
CA VAL A 273 -17.28 -2.62 -3.77
C VAL A 273 -16.89 -1.22 -3.30
N ILE A 274 -15.88 -1.12 -2.46
CA ILE A 274 -15.25 0.14 -2.05
C ILE A 274 -13.91 0.27 -2.78
N VAL A 275 -13.72 1.41 -3.45
CA VAL A 275 -12.43 1.77 -4.07
C VAL A 275 -11.93 3.05 -3.41
N THR A 276 -10.68 3.05 -2.94
CA THR A 276 -10.00 4.24 -2.42
C THR A 276 -8.74 4.52 -3.25
N PRO A 277 -8.32 5.80 -3.39
CA PRO A 277 -7.30 6.20 -4.37
C PRO A 277 -5.88 6.09 -3.81
N HIS A 278 -5.43 4.87 -3.46
CA HIS A 278 -4.12 4.59 -2.84
C HIS A 278 -3.89 5.48 -1.59
N PHE A 279 -4.89 5.45 -0.72
CA PHE A 279 -5.03 6.36 0.42
C PHE A 279 -4.62 5.73 1.76
N ALA A 280 -4.40 4.43 1.81
CA ALA A 280 -4.20 3.67 3.05
C ALA A 280 -3.10 4.23 3.97
N ALA A 281 -2.06 4.83 3.40
CA ALA A 281 -0.97 5.46 4.16
C ALA A 281 -1.25 6.92 4.60
N GLN A 282 -2.40 7.49 4.29
CA GLN A 282 -2.72 8.91 4.51
C GLN A 282 -3.25 9.16 5.93
N SER A 283 -2.37 9.14 6.92
CA SER A 283 -2.63 9.70 8.24
C SER A 283 -1.64 10.82 8.56
N ARG A 284 -1.95 11.65 9.56
CA ARG A 284 -1.05 12.72 10.01
C ARG A 284 0.27 12.15 10.51
N GLU A 285 0.20 11.08 11.26
CA GLU A 285 1.34 10.38 11.85
C GLU A 285 2.21 9.74 10.78
N ALA A 286 1.63 9.00 9.84
CA ALA A 286 2.38 8.41 8.74
C ALA A 286 3.00 9.47 7.84
N SER A 287 2.25 10.52 7.49
CA SER A 287 2.77 11.65 6.70
C SER A 287 4.00 12.30 7.35
N TYR A 288 3.94 12.51 8.67
CA TYR A 288 5.07 13.07 9.44
C TYR A 288 6.25 12.08 9.47
N ASN A 289 6.01 10.83 9.90
CA ASN A 289 7.06 9.84 10.12
C ASN A 289 7.79 9.48 8.81
N VAL A 290 7.04 9.27 7.72
CA VAL A 290 7.62 8.93 6.42
C VAL A 290 8.47 10.07 5.87
N ALA A 291 7.97 11.31 5.92
CA ALA A 291 8.68 12.48 5.43
C ALA A 291 9.95 12.76 6.25
N ARG A 292 9.85 12.65 7.57
CA ARG A 292 10.98 12.80 8.49
C ARG A 292 12.05 11.76 8.21
N THR A 293 11.70 10.48 8.20
CA THR A 293 12.66 9.39 7.99
C THR A 293 13.31 9.47 6.61
N ALA A 294 12.56 9.83 5.56
CA ALA A 294 13.14 10.03 4.24
C ALA A 294 14.16 11.16 4.21
N ALA A 295 13.89 12.26 4.89
CA ALA A 295 14.85 13.36 5.04
C ALA A 295 16.07 12.98 5.90
N GLU A 296 15.84 12.31 7.03
CA GLU A 296 16.91 11.80 7.90
C GLU A 296 17.84 10.84 7.16
N ASN A 297 17.33 9.98 6.27
CA ASN A 297 18.16 9.12 5.41
C ASN A 297 19.14 9.93 4.54
N VAL A 298 18.71 11.05 3.98
CA VAL A 298 19.60 11.93 3.21
C VAL A 298 20.67 12.55 4.14
N VAL A 299 20.27 13.06 5.30
CA VAL A 299 21.19 13.65 6.29
C VAL A 299 22.23 12.62 6.74
N HIS A 300 21.79 11.42 7.11
CA HIS A 300 22.68 10.35 7.55
C HIS A 300 23.61 9.85 6.43
N PHE A 301 23.11 9.79 5.19
CA PHE A 301 23.93 9.39 4.06
C PHE A 301 25.15 10.32 3.89
N PHE A 302 24.98 11.63 4.04
CA PHE A 302 26.06 12.60 3.88
C PHE A 302 26.86 12.84 5.16
N SER A 303 26.47 12.31 6.31
CA SER A 303 27.16 12.49 7.59
C SER A 303 27.85 11.21 8.09
N ASP A 304 27.09 10.23 8.53
CA ASP A 304 27.61 9.03 9.21
C ASP A 304 27.33 7.71 8.46
N GLY A 305 26.62 7.77 7.34
CA GLY A 305 26.27 6.61 6.51
C GLY A 305 25.22 5.67 7.08
N LYS A 306 24.60 6.00 8.23
CA LYS A 306 23.63 5.14 8.93
C LYS A 306 22.20 5.32 8.41
N VAL A 307 21.96 4.98 7.17
CA VAL A 307 20.64 5.06 6.56
C VAL A 307 19.75 3.89 6.95
N VAL A 308 18.44 4.17 7.07
CA VAL A 308 17.41 3.15 7.31
C VAL A 308 16.81 2.69 5.97
N GLY A 309 16.47 1.40 5.86
CA GLY A 309 15.82 0.86 4.68
C GLY A 309 16.63 1.00 3.39
N ARG A 310 17.95 0.89 3.46
CA ARG A 310 18.81 0.86 2.27
C ARG A 310 18.54 -0.39 1.45
N VAL A 311 18.31 -0.21 0.16
CA VAL A 311 17.98 -1.28 -0.79
C VAL A 311 19.12 -1.47 -1.80
N VAL A 312 19.76 -0.38 -2.19
CA VAL A 312 20.93 -0.35 -3.07
C VAL A 312 22.05 0.44 -2.40
#